data_4ae7cccfa6eafc0083f42df58c3b73e3
#
_entry.id   4ae7cccfa6eafc0083f42df58c3b73e3
#
_cell.length_a   1.000
_cell.length_b   1.000
_cell.length_c   1.000
_cell.angle_alpha   90.00
_cell.angle_beta   90.00
_cell.angle_gamma   90.00
#
_symmetry.space_group_name_H-M   'P 1'
#
loop_
_entity.id
_entity.type
_entity.pdbx_description
1 polymer ?
#
loop_
_entity_poly.entity_id
_entity_poly.type
_entity_poly.pdbx_seq_one_letter_code
_entity_poly.pdbx_strand_id
1 'polypeptide(L)'
;MKPTKKLTLFTRERCHLCEDAHAALERVRARLPFELAVVDLDREADPERRALYDWEVPVVELEGRKIMKYRVDERRLERLLSGPE
;
A
#
# COMPACT_ATOMS: atom_id res chain seq x y z
N MET A 1 16.19 -8.25 -16.94
CA MET A 1 15.57 -7.04 -16.42
C MET A 1 14.56 -7.40 -15.36
N LYS A 2 14.63 -6.76 -14.21
CA LYS A 2 13.70 -7.05 -13.13
C LYS A 2 12.37 -6.34 -13.36
N PRO A 3 11.26 -7.00 -13.08
CA PRO A 3 9.99 -6.32 -13.14
C PRO A 3 9.87 -5.30 -12.02
N THR A 4 9.09 -4.28 -12.27
CA THR A 4 8.79 -3.29 -11.25
C THR A 4 7.97 -3.95 -10.15
N LYS A 5 8.31 -3.66 -8.91
CA LYS A 5 7.55 -4.19 -7.77
C LYS A 5 6.16 -3.58 -7.74
N LYS A 6 5.22 -4.34 -7.19
CA LYS A 6 3.83 -3.90 -7.12
C LYS A 6 3.43 -3.68 -5.67
N LEU A 7 2.89 -2.50 -5.41
CA LEU A 7 2.28 -2.16 -4.13
C LEU A 7 0.77 -2.10 -4.29
N THR A 8 0.06 -2.55 -3.28
CA THR A 8 -1.39 -2.43 -3.23
C THR A 8 -1.76 -1.65 -1.97
N LEU A 9 -2.54 -0.60 -2.15
CA LEU A 9 -3.05 0.20 -1.04
C LEU A 9 -4.52 -0.12 -0.85
N PHE A 10 -4.86 -0.66 0.31
CA PHE A 10 -6.25 -0.92 0.66
C PHE A 10 -6.80 0.28 1.40
N THR A 11 -7.87 0.83 0.87
CA THR A 11 -8.46 2.07 1.38
C THR A 11 -9.94 1.87 1.67
N ARG A 12 -10.55 2.91 2.20
CA ARG A 12 -11.98 2.95 2.46
C ARG A 12 -12.45 4.37 2.24
N GLU A 13 -13.71 4.54 1.88
CA GLU A 13 -14.27 5.88 1.71
C GLU A 13 -14.22 6.66 3.02
N ARG A 14 -14.06 7.96 2.92
CA ARG A 14 -14.07 8.88 4.08
C ARG A 14 -12.98 8.53 5.08
N CYS A 15 -11.80 8.21 4.58
CA CYS A 15 -10.68 7.80 5.40
C CYS A 15 -9.52 8.76 5.19
N HIS A 16 -9.33 9.70 6.13
CA HIS A 16 -8.24 10.66 6.03
C HIS A 16 -6.88 10.00 6.05
N LEU A 17 -6.71 8.99 6.89
CA LEU A 17 -5.43 8.26 6.93
C LEU A 17 -5.14 7.57 5.61
N CYS A 18 -6.18 7.10 4.93
CA CYS A 18 -6.00 6.48 3.61
C CYS A 18 -5.55 7.50 2.58
N GLU A 19 -6.09 8.72 2.66
CA GLU A 19 -5.67 9.79 1.76
C GLU A 19 -4.23 10.16 2.00
N ASP A 20 -3.84 10.27 3.28
CA ASP A 20 -2.45 10.56 3.63
C ASP A 20 -1.51 9.47 3.15
N ALA A 21 -1.93 8.22 3.32
CA ALA A 21 -1.12 7.09 2.86
C ALA A 21 -0.94 7.11 1.35
N HIS A 22 -2.02 7.39 0.62
CA HIS A 22 -1.95 7.45 -0.84
C HIS A 22 -0.97 8.55 -1.27
N ALA A 23 -1.05 9.72 -0.64
CA ALA A 23 -0.15 10.82 -0.96
C ALA A 23 1.30 10.44 -0.68
N ALA A 24 1.55 9.75 0.44
CA ALA A 24 2.91 9.32 0.77
C ALA A 24 3.43 8.32 -0.26
N LEU A 25 2.59 7.38 -0.69
CA LEU A 25 3.00 6.42 -1.71
C LEU A 25 3.33 7.11 -3.02
N GLU A 26 2.55 8.12 -3.40
CA GLU A 26 2.85 8.85 -4.64
C GLU A 26 4.15 9.63 -4.54
N ARG A 27 4.47 10.18 -3.36
CA ARG A 27 5.75 10.86 -3.17
C ARG A 27 6.91 9.91 -3.36
N VAL A 28 6.82 8.71 -2.79
CA VAL A 28 7.88 7.71 -2.95
C VAL A 28 7.95 7.25 -4.39
N ARG A 29 6.79 7.06 -5.02
CA ARG A 29 6.72 6.59 -6.39
C ARG A 29 7.41 7.53 -7.37
N ALA A 30 7.38 8.82 -7.07
CA ALA A 30 8.06 9.80 -7.91
C ALA A 30 9.58 9.63 -7.90
N ARG A 31 10.11 9.05 -6.82
CA ARG A 31 11.55 8.82 -6.68
C ARG A 31 11.96 7.40 -7.02
N LEU A 32 11.13 6.43 -6.65
CA LEU A 32 11.43 5.01 -6.83
C LEU A 32 10.22 4.35 -7.47
N PRO A 33 10.22 4.20 -8.79
CA PRO A 33 9.02 3.72 -9.49
C PRO A 33 8.56 2.33 -9.03
N PHE A 34 7.26 2.18 -8.91
CA PHE A 34 6.62 0.91 -8.64
C PHE A 34 5.20 0.97 -9.21
N GLU A 35 4.59 -0.21 -9.38
CA GLU A 35 3.18 -0.27 -9.75
C GLU A 35 2.35 -0.06 -8.49
N LEU A 36 1.27 0.69 -8.62
CA LEU A 36 0.38 0.94 -7.49
C LEU A 36 -1.04 0.61 -7.88
N ALA A 37 -1.64 -0.29 -7.12
CA ALA A 37 -3.06 -0.58 -7.21
C ALA A 37 -3.72 -0.03 -5.96
N VAL A 38 -4.80 0.71 -6.13
CA VAL A 38 -5.59 1.23 -5.02
C VAL A 38 -6.89 0.46 -5.00
N VAL A 39 -7.16 -0.22 -3.89
CA VAL A 39 -8.28 -1.14 -3.76
C VAL A 39 -9.20 -0.65 -2.65
N ASP A 40 -10.47 -0.45 -2.97
CA ASP A 40 -11.49 -0.15 -1.97
C ASP A 40 -11.79 -1.43 -1.20
N LEU A 41 -11.48 -1.41 0.10
CA LEU A 41 -11.60 -2.62 0.91
C LEU A 41 -13.03 -3.17 0.93
N ASP A 42 -14.01 -2.29 0.97
CA ASP A 42 -15.39 -2.71 1.09
C ASP A 42 -15.99 -3.22 -0.21
N ARG A 43 -15.50 -2.71 -1.35
CA ARG A 43 -16.11 -3.01 -2.63
C ARG A 43 -15.31 -3.95 -3.51
N GLU A 44 -13.99 -3.91 -3.39
CA GLU A 44 -13.12 -4.57 -4.37
C GLU A 44 -12.25 -5.66 -3.78
N ALA A 45 -12.03 -5.65 -2.46
CA ALA A 45 -11.15 -6.64 -1.86
C ALA A 45 -11.86 -7.98 -1.74
N ASP A 46 -11.09 -9.06 -1.77
CA ASP A 46 -11.64 -10.38 -1.52
C ASP A 46 -12.13 -10.48 -0.08
N PRO A 47 -13.02 -11.43 0.21
CA PRO A 47 -13.62 -11.54 1.55
C PRO A 47 -12.60 -11.74 2.66
N GLU A 48 -11.52 -12.46 2.36
CA GLU A 48 -10.49 -12.72 3.38
C GLU A 48 -9.78 -11.43 3.78
N ARG A 49 -9.35 -10.64 2.79
CA ARG A 49 -8.69 -9.38 3.08
C ARG A 49 -9.64 -8.37 3.71
N ARG A 50 -10.89 -8.37 3.28
CA ARG A 50 -11.87 -7.48 3.88
C ARG A 50 -12.00 -7.74 5.37
N ALA A 51 -12.05 -9.01 5.76
CA ALA A 51 -12.16 -9.37 7.17
C ALA A 51 -10.87 -9.04 7.93
N LEU A 52 -9.70 -9.35 7.33
CA LEU A 52 -8.43 -9.13 7.98
C LEU A 52 -8.13 -7.65 8.21
N TYR A 53 -8.48 -6.81 7.24
CA TYR A 53 -8.03 -5.42 7.24
C TYR A 53 -9.11 -4.44 7.70
N ASP A 54 -10.25 -4.93 8.14
CA ASP A 54 -11.41 -4.09 8.46
C ASP A 54 -11.08 -2.95 9.42
N TRP A 55 -10.22 -3.20 10.39
CA TRP A 55 -9.83 -2.20 11.38
C TRP A 55 -8.41 -1.68 11.17
N GLU A 56 -7.79 -2.02 10.05
CA GLU A 56 -6.37 -1.72 9.84
C GLU A 56 -6.10 -0.77 8.69
N VAL A 57 -7.12 -0.38 7.94
CA VAL A 57 -6.90 0.51 6.80
C VAL A 57 -6.35 1.86 7.27
N PRO A 58 -5.46 2.47 6.49
CA PRO A 58 -4.93 1.98 5.23
C PRO A 58 -3.92 0.85 5.43
N VAL A 59 -3.96 -0.14 4.56
CA VAL A 59 -3.00 -1.25 4.57
C VAL A 59 -2.24 -1.23 3.26
N VAL A 60 -0.93 -1.43 3.35
CA VAL A 60 -0.08 -1.52 2.16
C VAL A 60 0.48 -2.93 2.07
N GLU A 61 0.31 -3.55 0.90
CA GLU A 61 0.93 -4.84 0.59
C GLU A 61 2.00 -4.62 -0.47
N LEU A 62 3.13 -5.30 -0.29
CA LEU A 62 4.18 -5.37 -1.29
C LEU A 62 4.20 -6.79 -1.82
N GLU A 63 3.91 -6.95 -3.11
CA GLU A 63 3.87 -8.27 -3.74
C GLU A 63 2.99 -9.23 -2.97
N GLY A 64 1.82 -8.75 -2.53
CA GLY A 64 0.84 -9.58 -1.86
C GLY A 64 1.04 -9.77 -0.37
N ARG A 65 2.05 -9.15 0.22
CA ARG A 65 2.35 -9.30 1.65
C ARG A 65 2.19 -7.98 2.37
N LYS A 66 1.46 -7.96 3.47
CA LYS A 66 1.26 -6.75 4.25
C LYS A 66 2.60 -6.26 4.80
N ILE A 67 2.91 -5.00 4.53
CA ILE A 67 4.14 -4.39 5.05
C ILE A 67 3.87 -3.20 5.97
N MET A 68 2.72 -2.55 5.84
CA MET A 68 2.39 -1.39 6.65
C MET A 68 0.89 -1.31 6.87
N LYS A 69 0.50 -0.67 7.97
CA LYS A 69 -0.90 -0.36 8.22
C LYS A 69 -0.97 0.98 8.93
N TYR A 70 -2.11 1.65 8.80
CA TYR A 70 -2.45 2.94 9.39
C TYR A 70 -1.66 4.10 8.79
N ARG A 71 -0.35 3.99 8.69
CA ARG A 71 0.50 5.07 8.18
C ARG A 71 1.57 4.49 7.28
N VAL A 72 2.02 5.31 6.33
CA VAL A 72 3.12 4.92 5.46
C VAL A 72 4.40 5.54 6.00
N ASP A 73 5.35 4.68 6.35
CA ASP A 73 6.70 5.10 6.71
C ASP A 73 7.51 5.14 5.43
N GLU A 74 7.73 6.35 4.90
CA GLU A 74 8.36 6.51 3.59
C GLU A 74 9.80 6.00 3.57
N ARG A 75 10.55 6.21 4.66
CA ARG A 75 11.93 5.72 4.71
C ARG A 75 11.99 4.21 4.68
N ARG A 76 11.13 3.57 5.46
CA ARG A 76 11.09 2.11 5.48
C ARG A 76 10.66 1.58 4.13
N LEU A 77 9.71 2.24 3.49
CA LEU A 77 9.25 1.83 2.18
C LEU A 77 10.38 1.94 1.16
N GLU A 78 11.14 3.03 1.21
CA GLU A 78 12.27 3.20 0.30
C GLU A 78 13.28 2.08 0.48
N ARG A 79 13.56 1.69 1.73
CA ARG A 79 14.48 0.58 1.98
C ARG A 79 13.95 -0.73 1.41
N LEU A 80 12.65 -0.98 1.58
CA LEU A 80 12.04 -2.20 1.07
C LEU A 80 12.06 -2.27 -0.45
N LEU A 81 11.89 -1.12 -1.10
CA LEU A 81 11.90 -1.06 -2.57
C LEU A 81 13.31 -1.13 -3.14
N SER A 82 14.30 -0.63 -2.41
CA SER A 82 15.67 -0.54 -2.89
C SER A 82 16.51 -1.75 -2.53
N GLY A 83 16.09 -2.50 -1.51
CA GLY A 83 16.89 -3.62 -1.03
C GLY A 83 16.81 -4.83 -1.95
N PRO A 84 17.74 -5.77 -1.78
CA PRO A 84 17.65 -7.03 -2.51
C PRO A 84 16.47 -7.86 -2.01
N GLU A 85 16.02 -8.76 -2.88
CA GLU A 85 14.93 -9.66 -2.54
C GLU A 85 15.31 -10.62 -1.44
#